data_416f094607a63e2d9ef3da420917c343
#
_entry.id   416f094607a63e2d9ef3da420917c343
#
_cell.length_a   1.000
_cell.length_b   1.000
_cell.length_c   1.000
_cell.angle_alpha   90.00
_cell.angle_beta   90.00
_cell.angle_gamma   90.00
#
_symmetry.space_group_name_H-M   'P 1'
#
loop_
_entity.id
_entity.type
_entity.pdbx_description
1 polymer ?
#
loop_
_entity_poly.entity_id
_entity_poly.type
_entity_poly.pdbx_seq_one_letter_code
_entity_poly.pdbx_strand_id
1 'polypeptide(L)'
;MATSTIPMARGLPGIGSVFDMARDMRAFLTESYLEHGPVYRMRLLNQQFTVLAGEQANRFLARHGTKHFRSFEFWSGFNAWFGAARSTLSADGAEHAAFRRTLKRGYSREYAVERMDGMIDIARREIAAWPEGKPIPAVPALQRVVTDQVGTLVAGVSPRPYNDDLVCYVHGLLSATIVPRPYLRWSPRFRRASAQVDKLYHEVIECHSGSMRERHGAEPDLIDDLLNLHESDPKFFPEADLKIAAMGPFVAALDTVAGTCAFMLYALLRHPDVLERVRDEADALLTGSAPPEQALREMDAMHRAAMETMRMYPVTPLLVRTAANSFEFAGHRIPAGERVMIATAVPHYLPEFFPEPERFDIDRYGPERAEHKQPYVYAPFGLGPHRCLGNGFAEVQIATTMATVLHEVDLDLDRAGYNLKTTQIPMPAPAESFKVRVRGRRGAVQPLAGRKPWGALGAVLGGALWGALGAEAAREAFRSMTPAHLGRRPLIR
;
A
#
# COMPACT_ATOMS: atom_id res chain seq x y z
N MET A 1 13.16 -42.57 8.45
CA MET A 1 13.83 -41.77 7.41
C MET A 1 14.60 -40.66 8.12
N ALA A 2 15.90 -40.54 7.89
CA ALA A 2 16.68 -39.44 8.46
C ALA A 2 16.10 -38.12 7.92
N THR A 3 15.62 -37.25 8.80
CA THR A 3 15.20 -35.90 8.43
C THR A 3 16.44 -35.16 7.93
N SER A 4 16.48 -34.85 6.64
CA SER A 4 17.56 -34.10 6.05
C SER A 4 17.63 -32.73 6.76
N THR A 5 18.84 -32.30 7.11
CA THR A 5 19.07 -31.02 7.75
C THR A 5 18.68 -29.91 6.77
N ILE A 6 17.82 -28.97 7.20
CA ILE A 6 17.42 -27.82 6.37
C ILE A 6 18.67 -26.96 6.13
N PRO A 7 19.05 -26.68 4.85
CA PRO A 7 20.24 -25.90 4.52
C PRO A 7 20.12 -24.45 5.00
N MET A 8 21.25 -23.79 5.25
CA MET A 8 21.31 -22.41 5.71
C MET A 8 21.74 -21.51 4.55
N ALA A 9 20.94 -20.48 4.25
CA ALA A 9 21.31 -19.47 3.29
C ALA A 9 22.54 -18.67 3.74
N ARG A 10 23.27 -18.12 2.79
CA ARG A 10 24.47 -17.31 3.05
C ARG A 10 24.19 -16.13 3.99
N GLY A 11 25.20 -15.73 4.76
CA GLY A 11 25.10 -14.59 5.66
C GLY A 11 26.37 -14.40 6.49
N LEU A 12 26.52 -13.21 7.06
CA LEU A 12 27.65 -12.87 7.90
C LEU A 12 27.50 -13.41 9.33
N PRO A 13 28.60 -13.79 10.00
CA PRO A 13 28.56 -14.19 11.40
C PRO A 13 27.88 -13.14 12.28
N GLY A 14 26.95 -13.55 13.15
CA GLY A 14 26.22 -12.67 14.07
C GLY A 14 25.08 -11.87 13.42
N ILE A 15 25.21 -11.44 12.18
CA ILE A 15 24.26 -10.57 11.47
C ILE A 15 23.32 -11.36 10.55
N GLY A 16 23.81 -12.48 10.01
CA GLY A 16 23.08 -13.29 9.03
C GLY A 16 22.98 -12.59 7.68
N SER A 17 21.83 -12.72 7.02
CA SER A 17 21.58 -12.24 5.65
C SER A 17 21.02 -10.81 5.59
N VAL A 18 21.18 -10.00 6.65
CA VAL A 18 20.61 -8.65 6.73
C VAL A 18 21.06 -7.75 5.59
N PHE A 19 22.36 -7.77 5.25
CA PHE A 19 22.89 -6.91 4.19
C PHE A 19 22.44 -7.35 2.80
N ASP A 20 22.35 -8.65 2.54
CA ASP A 20 21.86 -9.17 1.26
C ASP A 20 20.38 -8.82 1.09
N MET A 21 19.56 -9.02 2.12
CA MET A 21 18.15 -8.64 2.14
C MET A 21 17.94 -7.13 1.98
N ALA A 22 18.76 -6.30 2.62
CA ALA A 22 18.66 -4.85 2.52
C ALA A 22 19.17 -4.31 1.16
N ARG A 23 20.08 -5.02 0.51
CA ARG A 23 20.61 -4.66 -0.82
C ARG A 23 19.63 -4.98 -1.93
N ASP A 24 19.17 -6.21 -2.02
CA ASP A 24 18.19 -6.69 -3.00
C ASP A 24 17.53 -7.97 -2.46
N MET A 25 16.40 -7.79 -1.81
CA MET A 25 15.62 -8.89 -1.23
C MET A 25 15.19 -9.90 -2.29
N ARG A 26 14.79 -9.43 -3.46
CA ARG A 26 14.35 -10.22 -4.59
C ARG A 26 15.46 -11.18 -5.06
N ALA A 27 16.62 -10.61 -5.38
CA ALA A 27 17.77 -11.38 -5.86
C ALA A 27 18.21 -12.40 -4.81
N PHE A 28 18.34 -12.00 -3.55
CA PHE A 28 18.73 -12.88 -2.46
C PHE A 28 17.80 -14.09 -2.29
N LEU A 29 16.48 -13.85 -2.29
CA LEU A 29 15.48 -14.94 -2.14
C LEU A 29 15.51 -15.90 -3.33
N THR A 30 15.66 -15.37 -4.55
CA THR A 30 15.72 -16.18 -5.77
C THR A 30 17.01 -17.01 -5.85
N GLU A 31 18.18 -16.39 -5.58
CA GLU A 31 19.46 -17.07 -5.55
C GLU A 31 19.48 -18.17 -4.48
N SER A 32 18.97 -17.88 -3.27
CA SER A 32 18.88 -18.87 -2.20
C SER A 32 17.97 -20.05 -2.57
N TYR A 33 16.87 -19.80 -3.29
CA TYR A 33 16.01 -20.86 -3.80
C TYR A 33 16.73 -21.74 -4.85
N LEU A 34 17.44 -21.12 -5.78
CA LEU A 34 18.20 -21.84 -6.81
C LEU A 34 19.34 -22.69 -6.21
N GLU A 35 19.96 -22.23 -5.14
CA GLU A 35 21.04 -22.94 -4.46
C GLU A 35 20.55 -24.06 -3.53
N HIS A 36 19.47 -23.81 -2.78
CA HIS A 36 19.06 -24.70 -1.68
C HIS A 36 17.73 -25.42 -1.92
N GLY A 37 16.99 -25.06 -2.97
CA GLY A 37 15.67 -25.59 -3.23
C GLY A 37 14.54 -24.92 -2.45
N PRO A 38 13.37 -25.57 -2.33
CA PRO A 38 12.13 -24.95 -1.84
C PRO A 38 12.11 -24.69 -0.32
N VAL A 39 13.07 -25.19 0.45
CA VAL A 39 13.18 -25.01 1.91
C VAL A 39 14.60 -24.71 2.30
N TYR A 40 14.81 -23.60 2.97
CA TYR A 40 16.09 -23.24 3.56
C TYR A 40 15.89 -22.39 4.81
N ARG A 41 16.93 -22.28 5.64
CA ARG A 41 16.94 -21.38 6.79
C ARG A 41 17.65 -20.09 6.44
N MET A 42 17.19 -19.03 7.06
CA MET A 42 17.79 -17.69 6.96
C MET A 42 17.88 -17.07 8.35
N ARG A 43 18.94 -16.32 8.60
CA ARG A 43 19.12 -15.59 9.85
C ARG A 43 19.12 -14.09 9.59
N LEU A 44 18.34 -13.36 10.37
CA LEU A 44 18.33 -11.90 10.38
C LEU A 44 18.61 -11.46 11.82
N LEU A 45 19.83 -10.96 12.08
CA LEU A 45 20.33 -10.67 13.43
C LEU A 45 20.23 -11.91 14.33
N ASN A 46 19.54 -11.80 15.45
CA ASN A 46 19.30 -12.88 16.41
C ASN A 46 18.07 -13.75 16.07
N GLN A 47 17.37 -13.48 14.96
CA GLN A 47 16.17 -14.22 14.56
C GLN A 47 16.48 -15.18 13.42
N GLN A 48 16.00 -16.42 13.56
CA GLN A 48 16.07 -17.43 12.53
C GLN A 48 14.68 -17.65 11.95
N PHE A 49 14.63 -17.83 10.63
CA PHE A 49 13.42 -18.11 9.86
C PHE A 49 13.64 -19.35 9.00
N THR A 50 12.63 -20.16 8.86
CA THR A 50 12.54 -21.16 7.80
C THR A 50 11.85 -20.52 6.61
N VAL A 51 12.52 -20.50 5.46
CA VAL A 51 11.99 -19.95 4.22
C VAL A 51 11.40 -21.06 3.37
N LEU A 52 10.16 -20.85 2.93
CA LEU A 52 9.50 -21.67 1.92
C LEU A 52 9.44 -20.84 0.63
N ALA A 53 9.92 -21.39 -0.48
CA ALA A 53 10.04 -20.64 -1.74
C ALA A 53 9.62 -21.50 -2.96
N GLY A 54 9.34 -20.79 -4.06
CA GLY A 54 8.97 -21.42 -5.31
C GLY A 54 7.46 -21.74 -5.43
N GLU A 55 7.07 -22.29 -6.58
CA GLU A 55 5.66 -22.60 -6.89
C GLU A 55 5.03 -23.56 -5.88
N GLN A 56 5.80 -24.55 -5.40
CA GLN A 56 5.33 -25.50 -4.39
C GLN A 56 4.97 -24.82 -3.08
N ALA A 57 5.73 -23.80 -2.64
CA ALA A 57 5.44 -23.03 -1.44
C ALA A 57 4.17 -22.19 -1.62
N ASN A 58 4.01 -21.56 -2.76
CA ASN A 58 2.81 -20.80 -3.11
C ASN A 58 1.56 -21.69 -3.12
N ARG A 59 1.66 -22.87 -3.73
CA ARG A 59 0.60 -23.89 -3.74
C ARG A 59 0.25 -24.37 -2.34
N PHE A 60 1.27 -24.63 -1.52
CA PHE A 60 1.08 -25.04 -0.12
C PHE A 60 0.37 -23.97 0.69
N LEU A 61 0.80 -22.70 0.57
CA LEU A 61 0.14 -21.57 1.22
C LEU A 61 -1.33 -21.43 0.78
N ALA A 62 -1.59 -21.52 -0.51
CA ALA A 62 -2.94 -21.37 -1.06
C ALA A 62 -3.90 -22.46 -0.57
N ARG A 63 -3.43 -23.72 -0.50
CA ARG A 63 -4.28 -24.88 -0.17
C ARG A 63 -4.34 -25.18 1.33
N HIS A 64 -3.27 -24.91 2.05
CA HIS A 64 -3.09 -25.37 3.43
C HIS A 64 -2.81 -24.23 4.43
N GLY A 65 -2.80 -22.97 3.95
CA GLY A 65 -2.43 -21.80 4.75
C GLY A 65 -3.27 -21.66 6.01
N THR A 66 -4.59 -21.81 5.95
CA THR A 66 -5.50 -21.73 7.09
C THR A 66 -5.19 -22.78 8.17
N LYS A 67 -4.72 -23.96 7.77
CA LYS A 67 -4.43 -25.05 8.71
C LYS A 67 -3.08 -24.91 9.38
N HIS A 68 -2.08 -24.43 8.65
CA HIS A 68 -0.68 -24.53 9.09
C HIS A 68 -0.03 -23.20 9.46
N PHE A 69 -0.62 -22.05 9.10
CA PHE A 69 0.00 -20.77 9.38
C PHE A 69 -0.89 -19.83 10.19
N ARG A 70 -0.25 -19.04 11.06
CA ARG A 70 -0.85 -17.93 11.78
C ARG A 70 -0.10 -16.63 11.47
N SER A 71 -0.85 -15.53 11.48
CA SER A 71 -0.34 -14.18 11.24
C SER A 71 -0.13 -13.39 12.53
N PHE A 72 -0.82 -13.78 13.60
CA PHE A 72 -0.93 -13.02 14.85
C PHE A 72 0.43 -12.62 15.43
N GLU A 73 1.35 -13.56 15.57
CA GLU A 73 2.62 -13.32 16.26
C GLU A 73 3.50 -12.26 15.56
N PHE A 74 3.43 -12.20 14.24
CA PHE A 74 4.16 -11.19 13.47
C PHE A 74 3.52 -9.80 13.61
N TRP A 75 2.19 -9.72 13.57
CA TRP A 75 1.47 -8.45 13.55
C TRP A 75 1.07 -7.93 14.93
N SER A 76 1.22 -8.70 16.01
CA SER A 76 0.83 -8.31 17.36
C SER A 76 1.49 -7.01 17.83
N GLY A 77 2.79 -6.83 17.50
CA GLY A 77 3.51 -5.59 17.79
C GLY A 77 2.94 -4.37 17.06
N PHE A 78 2.51 -4.55 15.81
CA PHE A 78 1.85 -3.50 15.04
C PHE A 78 0.51 -3.11 15.65
N ASN A 79 -0.33 -4.09 16.03
CA ASN A 79 -1.60 -3.83 16.67
C ASN A 79 -1.44 -3.03 17.97
N ALA A 80 -0.43 -3.38 18.79
CA ALA A 80 -0.17 -2.73 20.07
C ALA A 80 0.12 -1.22 19.97
N TRP A 81 0.56 -0.72 18.82
CA TRP A 81 0.72 0.72 18.57
C TRP A 81 -0.61 1.46 18.47
N PHE A 82 -1.66 0.77 18.05
CA PHE A 82 -3.04 1.31 18.01
C PHE A 82 -3.82 1.02 19.30
N GLY A 83 -3.23 0.31 20.27
CA GLY A 83 -3.93 -0.20 21.42
C GLY A 83 -4.89 -1.35 21.10
N ALA A 84 -4.86 -1.88 19.88
CA ALA A 84 -5.74 -2.94 19.39
C ALA A 84 -5.22 -4.32 19.79
N ALA A 85 -6.14 -5.23 20.10
CA ALA A 85 -5.80 -6.64 20.33
C ALA A 85 -5.52 -7.38 19.02
N ARG A 86 -6.17 -6.95 17.93
CA ARG A 86 -6.17 -7.64 16.64
C ARG A 86 -6.50 -6.67 15.49
N SER A 87 -6.26 -7.14 14.28
CA SER A 87 -6.61 -6.45 13.02
C SER A 87 -6.83 -7.47 11.92
N THR A 88 -7.26 -7.03 10.75
CA THR A 88 -7.35 -7.88 9.56
C THR A 88 -6.02 -8.54 9.20
N LEU A 89 -4.89 -7.91 9.54
CA LEU A 89 -3.55 -8.45 9.30
C LEU A 89 -3.18 -9.58 10.26
N SER A 90 -3.64 -9.52 11.50
CA SER A 90 -3.25 -10.42 12.58
C SER A 90 -4.28 -11.49 12.92
N ALA A 91 -5.56 -11.24 12.65
CA ALA A 91 -6.62 -12.20 12.90
C ALA A 91 -6.46 -13.45 12.00
N ASP A 92 -6.80 -14.61 12.51
CA ASP A 92 -6.75 -15.89 11.80
C ASP A 92 -8.11 -16.60 11.84
N GLY A 93 -8.32 -17.60 10.98
CA GLY A 93 -9.50 -18.46 10.99
C GLY A 93 -10.83 -17.75 10.80
N ALA A 94 -11.84 -18.09 11.63
CA ALA A 94 -13.21 -17.57 11.53
C ALA A 94 -13.29 -16.06 11.79
N GLU A 95 -12.47 -15.56 12.70
CA GLU A 95 -12.39 -14.14 13.05
C GLU A 95 -11.87 -13.31 11.87
N HIS A 96 -10.78 -13.74 11.23
CA HIS A 96 -10.27 -13.14 9.99
C HIS A 96 -11.34 -13.12 8.89
N ALA A 97 -12.07 -14.23 8.72
CA ALA A 97 -13.15 -14.31 7.74
C ALA A 97 -14.29 -13.31 8.05
N ALA A 98 -14.59 -13.07 9.34
CA ALA A 98 -15.58 -12.07 9.74
C ALA A 98 -15.14 -10.65 9.40
N PHE A 99 -13.91 -10.25 9.77
CA PHE A 99 -13.36 -8.95 9.38
C PHE A 99 -13.37 -8.73 7.87
N ARG A 100 -12.93 -9.73 7.09
CA ARG A 100 -12.93 -9.61 5.64
C ARG A 100 -14.32 -9.43 5.04
N ARG A 101 -15.36 -10.04 5.61
CA ARG A 101 -16.75 -9.83 5.12
C ARG A 101 -17.20 -8.39 5.29
N THR A 102 -16.94 -7.78 6.44
CA THR A 102 -17.27 -6.38 6.72
C THR A 102 -16.54 -5.42 5.79
N LEU A 103 -15.24 -5.65 5.60
CA LEU A 103 -14.38 -4.75 4.83
C LEU A 103 -14.51 -4.94 3.30
N LYS A 104 -15.13 -6.05 2.84
CA LYS A 104 -15.10 -6.45 1.42
C LYS A 104 -15.67 -5.40 0.48
N ARG A 105 -16.76 -4.73 0.85
CA ARG A 105 -17.41 -3.73 0.02
C ARG A 105 -16.46 -2.55 -0.28
N GLY A 106 -15.92 -1.91 0.75
CA GLY A 106 -15.07 -0.72 0.64
C GLY A 106 -13.73 -0.95 -0.08
N TYR A 107 -13.31 -2.23 -0.24
CA TYR A 107 -12.10 -2.60 -0.96
C TYR A 107 -12.38 -3.34 -2.28
N SER A 108 -13.63 -3.37 -2.73
CA SER A 108 -13.99 -4.06 -3.97
C SER A 108 -13.61 -3.26 -5.22
N ARG A 109 -13.54 -3.97 -6.34
CA ARG A 109 -13.32 -3.35 -7.66
C ARG A 109 -14.49 -2.44 -8.05
N GLU A 110 -15.71 -2.90 -7.80
CA GLU A 110 -16.94 -2.17 -8.09
C GLU A 110 -16.95 -0.82 -7.36
N TYR A 111 -16.63 -0.83 -6.07
CA TYR A 111 -16.52 0.39 -5.26
C TYR A 111 -15.47 1.37 -5.80
N ALA A 112 -14.33 0.87 -6.30
CA ALA A 112 -13.29 1.68 -6.91
C ALA A 112 -13.74 2.28 -8.27
N VAL A 113 -14.44 1.50 -9.11
CA VAL A 113 -14.94 1.93 -10.41
C VAL A 113 -15.97 3.05 -10.25
N GLU A 114 -16.88 2.93 -9.30
CA GLU A 114 -17.88 3.97 -8.98
C GLU A 114 -17.23 5.30 -8.58
N ARG A 115 -16.00 5.27 -8.05
CA ARG A 115 -15.23 6.43 -7.55
C ARG A 115 -14.10 6.87 -8.46
N MET A 116 -14.03 6.32 -9.67
CA MET A 116 -12.93 6.56 -10.61
C MET A 116 -12.82 8.04 -11.01
N ASP A 117 -13.93 8.72 -11.24
CA ASP A 117 -13.92 10.15 -11.57
C ASP A 117 -13.33 10.99 -10.42
N GLY A 118 -13.66 10.66 -9.18
CA GLY A 118 -13.03 11.27 -8.00
C GLY A 118 -11.54 10.99 -7.90
N MET A 119 -11.08 9.77 -8.27
CA MET A 119 -9.65 9.45 -8.32
C MET A 119 -8.94 10.30 -9.36
N ILE A 120 -9.54 10.51 -10.54
CA ILE A 120 -9.00 11.36 -11.61
C ILE A 120 -8.90 12.81 -11.13
N ASP A 121 -9.95 13.35 -10.54
CA ASP A 121 -9.99 14.75 -10.08
C ASP A 121 -8.95 15.03 -8.99
N ILE A 122 -8.79 14.10 -8.06
CA ILE A 122 -7.76 14.17 -7.02
C ILE A 122 -6.36 14.13 -7.66
N ALA A 123 -6.12 13.19 -8.57
CA ALA A 123 -4.83 13.07 -9.24
C ALA A 123 -4.50 14.33 -10.04
N ARG A 124 -5.44 14.88 -10.82
CA ARG A 124 -5.30 16.15 -11.56
C ARG A 124 -4.89 17.30 -10.65
N ARG A 125 -5.57 17.45 -9.53
CA ARG A 125 -5.28 18.50 -8.55
C ARG A 125 -3.87 18.40 -7.99
N GLU A 126 -3.41 17.20 -7.65
CA GLU A 126 -2.05 16.98 -7.15
C GLU A 126 -0.98 17.19 -8.24
N ILE A 127 -1.23 16.69 -9.45
CA ILE A 127 -0.32 16.83 -10.60
C ILE A 127 -0.23 18.31 -11.02
N ALA A 128 -1.32 19.07 -10.92
CA ALA A 128 -1.30 20.51 -11.23
C ALA A 128 -0.29 21.30 -10.37
N ALA A 129 -0.01 20.82 -9.15
CA ALA A 129 0.98 21.42 -8.26
C ALA A 129 2.44 21.00 -8.57
N TRP A 130 2.66 20.06 -9.51
CA TRP A 130 4.01 19.62 -9.86
C TRP A 130 4.76 20.72 -10.64
N PRO A 131 5.96 21.11 -10.19
CA PRO A 131 6.73 22.20 -10.83
C PRO A 131 7.33 21.73 -12.17
N GLU A 132 7.18 22.55 -13.21
CA GLU A 132 7.84 22.30 -14.51
C GLU A 132 9.35 22.52 -14.40
N GLY A 133 10.12 21.68 -15.11
CA GLY A 133 11.57 21.78 -15.22
C GLY A 133 12.35 21.49 -13.93
N LYS A 134 11.70 21.26 -12.80
CA LYS A 134 12.36 20.93 -11.51
C LYS A 134 12.28 19.43 -11.20
N PRO A 135 13.30 18.87 -10.51
CA PRO A 135 13.26 17.48 -10.07
C PRO A 135 12.16 17.25 -9.05
N ILE A 136 11.34 16.24 -9.28
CA ILE A 136 10.24 15.81 -8.39
C ILE A 136 10.59 14.42 -7.88
N PRO A 137 10.71 14.18 -6.56
CA PRO A 137 10.83 12.84 -6.00
C PRO A 137 9.55 12.03 -6.31
N ALA A 138 9.68 10.97 -7.12
CA ALA A 138 8.52 10.26 -7.67
C ALA A 138 7.67 9.59 -6.58
N VAL A 139 8.30 8.91 -5.61
CA VAL A 139 7.56 8.20 -4.54
C VAL A 139 6.76 9.16 -3.68
N PRO A 140 7.34 10.22 -3.08
CA PRO A 140 6.56 11.19 -2.30
C PRO A 140 5.44 11.87 -3.08
N ALA A 141 5.66 12.17 -4.37
CA ALA A 141 4.63 12.77 -5.21
C ALA A 141 3.44 11.83 -5.42
N LEU A 142 3.69 10.56 -5.68
CA LEU A 142 2.66 9.55 -5.86
C LEU A 142 2.00 9.12 -4.54
N GLN A 143 2.74 9.14 -3.42
CA GLN A 143 2.15 8.94 -2.09
C GLN A 143 1.05 9.97 -1.81
N ARG A 144 1.27 11.25 -2.12
CA ARG A 144 0.27 12.31 -1.94
C ARG A 144 -0.99 12.05 -2.77
N VAL A 145 -0.84 11.67 -4.03
CA VAL A 145 -1.98 11.33 -4.89
C VAL A 145 -2.77 10.16 -4.31
N VAL A 146 -2.07 9.05 -4.04
CA VAL A 146 -2.70 7.78 -3.63
C VAL A 146 -3.37 7.89 -2.26
N THR A 147 -2.71 8.55 -1.30
CA THR A 147 -3.28 8.71 0.04
C THR A 147 -4.46 9.68 0.07
N ASP A 148 -4.44 10.73 -0.75
CA ASP A 148 -5.58 11.63 -0.88
C ASP A 148 -6.79 10.94 -1.53
N GLN A 149 -6.56 10.06 -2.52
CA GLN A 149 -7.61 9.24 -3.11
C GLN A 149 -8.27 8.32 -2.07
N VAL A 150 -7.49 7.53 -1.32
CA VAL A 150 -8.09 6.61 -0.32
C VAL A 150 -8.68 7.36 0.85
N GLY A 151 -8.06 8.45 1.29
CA GLY A 151 -8.59 9.28 2.38
C GLY A 151 -9.94 9.89 2.01
N THR A 152 -10.01 10.55 0.87
CA THR A 152 -11.22 11.25 0.44
C THR A 152 -12.34 10.31 0.02
N LEU A 153 -12.00 9.21 -0.70
CA LEU A 153 -13.01 8.37 -1.36
C LEU A 153 -13.38 7.10 -0.57
N VAL A 154 -12.57 6.70 0.42
CA VAL A 154 -12.80 5.48 1.22
C VAL A 154 -13.01 5.81 2.69
N ALA A 155 -12.34 6.86 3.20
CA ALA A 155 -12.43 7.28 4.60
C ALA A 155 -13.10 8.67 4.79
N GLY A 156 -13.64 9.28 3.73
CA GLY A 156 -14.40 10.53 3.80
C GLY A 156 -13.59 11.80 4.11
N VAL A 157 -12.29 11.70 4.36
CA VAL A 157 -11.43 12.82 4.79
C VAL A 157 -10.13 12.85 3.99
N SER A 158 -9.76 14.04 3.49
CA SER A 158 -8.47 14.24 2.82
C SER A 158 -7.30 14.29 3.82
N PRO A 159 -6.30 13.44 3.70
CA PRO A 159 -5.14 13.43 4.60
C PRO A 159 -4.06 14.46 4.24
N ARG A 160 -4.29 15.34 3.25
CA ARG A 160 -3.28 16.30 2.76
C ARG A 160 -2.58 17.11 3.86
N PRO A 161 -3.29 17.64 4.87
CA PRO A 161 -2.64 18.39 5.96
C PRO A 161 -1.70 17.53 6.83
N TYR A 162 -1.90 16.20 6.80
CA TYR A 162 -1.23 15.22 7.64
C TYR A 162 -0.23 14.35 6.89
N ASN A 163 -0.06 14.54 5.57
CA ASN A 163 0.63 13.59 4.70
C ASN A 163 2.04 13.24 5.19
N ASP A 164 2.88 14.21 5.52
CA ASP A 164 4.26 13.97 5.95
C ASP A 164 4.34 13.29 7.33
N ASP A 165 3.39 13.60 8.22
CA ASP A 165 3.25 12.94 9.52
C ASP A 165 2.71 11.51 9.35
N LEU A 166 1.77 11.29 8.43
CA LEU A 166 1.25 9.97 8.09
C LEU A 166 2.36 9.06 7.54
N VAL A 167 3.17 9.54 6.60
CA VAL A 167 4.35 8.82 6.09
C VAL A 167 5.31 8.47 7.23
N CYS A 168 5.65 9.45 8.09
CA CYS A 168 6.53 9.24 9.22
C CYS A 168 5.99 8.16 10.19
N TYR A 169 4.71 8.21 10.49
CA TYR A 169 4.04 7.29 11.39
C TYR A 169 4.00 5.87 10.81
N VAL A 170 3.50 5.70 9.58
CA VAL A 170 3.38 4.39 8.92
C VAL A 170 4.75 3.74 8.74
N HIS A 171 5.75 4.47 8.24
CA HIS A 171 7.12 3.95 8.09
C HIS A 171 7.74 3.56 9.43
N GLY A 172 7.49 4.35 10.48
CA GLY A 172 7.92 4.04 11.84
C GLY A 172 7.34 2.72 12.33
N LEU A 173 6.01 2.52 12.19
CA LEU A 173 5.31 1.33 12.64
C LEU A 173 5.73 0.08 11.86
N LEU A 174 5.73 0.14 10.53
CA LEU A 174 6.10 -1.00 9.69
C LEU A 174 7.57 -1.39 9.92
N SER A 175 8.47 -0.41 9.99
CA SER A 175 9.88 -0.68 10.31
C SER A 175 10.07 -1.31 11.69
N ALA A 176 9.29 -0.86 12.70
CA ALA A 176 9.35 -1.42 14.05
C ALA A 176 8.75 -2.83 14.14
N THR A 177 7.85 -3.19 13.22
CA THR A 177 7.31 -4.55 13.09
C THR A 177 8.37 -5.52 12.56
N ILE A 178 9.19 -5.07 11.60
CA ILE A 178 10.27 -5.88 11.01
C ILE A 178 11.46 -5.98 11.97
N VAL A 179 11.90 -4.84 12.50
CA VAL A 179 13.04 -4.73 13.44
C VAL A 179 12.57 -3.97 14.68
N PRO A 180 12.49 -4.60 15.85
CA PRO A 180 12.06 -3.93 17.08
C PRO A 180 12.83 -2.63 17.34
N ARG A 181 12.12 -1.51 17.44
CA ARG A 181 12.67 -0.17 17.66
C ARG A 181 12.02 0.49 18.88
N PRO A 182 12.32 0.03 20.11
CA PRO A 182 11.66 0.54 21.32
C PRO A 182 11.88 2.04 21.53
N TYR A 183 12.99 2.59 21.06
CA TYR A 183 13.32 4.03 21.13
C TYR A 183 12.41 4.90 20.26
N LEU A 184 11.65 4.33 19.32
CA LEU A 184 10.75 5.09 18.44
C LEU A 184 9.71 5.90 19.26
N ARG A 185 9.24 5.34 20.38
CA ARG A 185 8.28 6.00 21.29
C ARG A 185 8.82 7.31 21.88
N TRP A 186 10.14 7.45 21.97
CA TRP A 186 10.78 8.67 22.52
C TRP A 186 11.21 9.66 21.44
N SER A 187 11.13 9.29 20.16
CA SER A 187 11.43 10.22 19.06
C SER A 187 10.41 11.36 19.03
N PRO A 188 10.85 12.65 19.16
CA PRO A 188 9.93 13.80 19.12
C PRO A 188 9.15 13.86 17.79
N ARG A 189 9.84 13.56 16.67
CA ARG A 189 9.22 13.52 15.33
C ARG A 189 8.12 12.46 15.24
N PHE A 190 8.38 11.26 15.74
CA PHE A 190 7.39 10.19 15.73
C PHE A 190 6.20 10.47 16.65
N ARG A 191 6.45 11.04 17.84
CA ARG A 191 5.37 11.45 18.77
C ARG A 191 4.47 12.52 18.16
N ARG A 192 5.08 13.53 17.48
CA ARG A 192 4.31 14.51 16.75
C ARG A 192 3.47 13.85 15.65
N ALA A 193 4.07 12.99 14.82
CA ALA A 193 3.40 12.27 13.76
C ALA A 193 2.23 11.43 14.30
N SER A 194 2.42 10.70 15.42
CA SER A 194 1.35 9.96 16.09
C SER A 194 0.20 10.86 16.49
N ALA A 195 0.47 12.03 17.09
CA ALA A 195 -0.56 12.97 17.50
C ALA A 195 -1.34 13.56 16.31
N GLN A 196 -0.68 13.77 15.16
CA GLN A 196 -1.36 14.23 13.95
C GLN A 196 -2.21 13.14 13.30
N VAL A 197 -1.73 11.90 13.31
CA VAL A 197 -2.52 10.75 12.84
C VAL A 197 -3.73 10.48 13.75
N ASP A 198 -3.60 10.71 15.07
CA ASP A 198 -4.73 10.66 15.99
C ASP A 198 -5.79 11.72 15.66
N LYS A 199 -5.37 12.93 15.30
CA LYS A 199 -6.33 13.98 14.84
C LYS A 199 -7.02 13.56 13.55
N LEU A 200 -6.28 13.05 12.56
CA LEU A 200 -6.86 12.53 11.32
C LEU A 200 -7.91 11.45 11.62
N TYR A 201 -7.61 10.53 12.54
CA TYR A 201 -8.58 9.51 12.96
C TYR A 201 -9.86 10.13 13.52
N HIS A 202 -9.74 11.13 14.41
CA HIS A 202 -10.92 11.81 14.98
C HIS A 202 -11.73 12.54 13.91
N GLU A 203 -11.07 13.23 12.96
CA GLU A 203 -11.76 13.86 11.83
C GLU A 203 -12.53 12.83 10.97
N VAL A 204 -11.93 11.64 10.74
CA VAL A 204 -12.59 10.54 10.03
C VAL A 204 -13.84 10.08 10.77
N ILE A 205 -13.78 9.91 12.10
CA ILE A 205 -14.94 9.48 12.88
C ILE A 205 -16.01 10.60 12.96
N GLU A 206 -15.60 11.83 13.19
CA GLU A 206 -16.52 12.99 13.25
C GLU A 206 -17.26 13.21 11.94
N CYS A 207 -16.59 13.08 10.80
CA CYS A 207 -17.20 13.18 9.47
C CYS A 207 -18.32 12.16 9.24
N HIS A 208 -18.27 11.02 9.96
CA HIS A 208 -19.26 9.94 9.89
C HIS A 208 -20.29 9.98 11.04
N SER A 209 -20.25 10.99 11.90
CA SER A 209 -21.29 11.17 12.93
C SER A 209 -22.64 11.49 12.29
N GLY A 210 -23.75 10.96 12.80
CA GLY A 210 -25.08 11.04 12.21
C GLY A 210 -25.53 12.46 11.81
N SER A 211 -25.25 13.46 12.65
CA SER A 211 -25.61 14.86 12.38
C SER A 211 -24.84 15.49 11.21
N MET A 212 -23.59 15.10 10.98
CA MET A 212 -22.78 15.58 9.85
C MET A 212 -23.23 14.90 8.55
N ARG A 213 -23.53 13.61 8.61
CA ARG A 213 -23.95 12.82 7.46
C ARG A 213 -25.34 13.20 6.95
N GLU A 214 -26.31 13.37 7.84
CA GLU A 214 -27.66 13.83 7.49
C GLU A 214 -27.64 15.17 6.76
N ARG A 215 -26.70 16.07 7.12
CA ARG A 215 -26.52 17.37 6.46
C ARG A 215 -25.92 17.27 5.07
N HIS A 216 -25.15 16.21 4.76
CA HIS A 216 -24.39 16.13 3.51
C HIS A 216 -24.89 15.07 2.52
N GLY A 217 -25.84 14.20 2.91
CA GLY A 217 -26.44 13.19 2.02
C GLY A 217 -25.42 12.23 1.39
N ALA A 218 -24.29 11.98 2.09
CA ALA A 218 -23.23 11.14 1.57
C ALA A 218 -23.64 9.66 1.50
N GLU A 219 -23.22 8.97 0.45
CA GLU A 219 -23.39 7.53 0.31
C GLU A 219 -22.56 6.76 1.36
N PRO A 220 -23.09 5.63 1.90
CA PRO A 220 -22.34 4.80 2.85
C PRO A 220 -20.99 4.33 2.31
N ASP A 221 -19.94 4.47 3.12
CA ASP A 221 -18.58 4.05 2.78
C ASP A 221 -18.03 2.98 3.75
N LEU A 222 -16.72 2.74 3.69
CA LEU A 222 -16.04 1.76 4.54
C LEU A 222 -16.17 2.09 6.03
N ILE A 223 -16.07 3.38 6.38
CA ILE A 223 -16.08 3.80 7.79
C ILE A 223 -17.47 3.58 8.40
N ASP A 224 -18.54 3.77 7.61
CA ASP A 224 -19.88 3.42 8.09
C ASP A 224 -20.05 1.94 8.36
N ASP A 225 -19.51 1.09 7.48
CA ASP A 225 -19.55 -0.37 7.72
C ASP A 225 -18.82 -0.75 9.02
N LEU A 226 -17.69 -0.08 9.32
CA LEU A 226 -16.94 -0.28 10.56
C LEU A 226 -17.67 0.25 11.79
N LEU A 227 -18.27 1.44 11.72
CA LEU A 227 -19.07 2.02 12.79
C LEU A 227 -20.31 1.18 13.09
N ASN A 228 -21.03 0.73 12.06
CA ASN A 228 -22.17 -0.16 12.21
C ASN A 228 -21.77 -1.50 12.89
N LEU A 229 -20.60 -2.05 12.54
CA LEU A 229 -20.11 -3.25 13.22
C LEU A 229 -19.77 -2.98 14.68
N HIS A 230 -19.11 -1.86 14.97
CA HIS A 230 -18.77 -1.46 16.34
C HIS A 230 -20.03 -1.27 17.21
N GLU A 231 -21.03 -0.57 16.70
CA GLU A 231 -22.30 -0.33 17.40
C GLU A 231 -23.12 -1.61 17.62
N SER A 232 -23.14 -2.50 16.62
CA SER A 232 -23.92 -3.75 16.69
C SER A 232 -23.28 -4.81 17.57
N ASP A 233 -21.95 -4.89 17.62
CA ASP A 233 -21.20 -5.85 18.44
C ASP A 233 -19.89 -5.27 18.99
N PRO A 234 -19.96 -4.36 19.99
CA PRO A 234 -18.79 -3.71 20.58
C PRO A 234 -17.85 -4.68 21.31
N LYS A 235 -18.33 -5.88 21.65
CA LYS A 235 -17.49 -6.93 22.22
C LYS A 235 -16.63 -7.61 21.16
N PHE A 236 -17.21 -7.88 20.01
CA PHE A 236 -16.47 -8.43 18.86
C PHE A 236 -15.59 -7.39 18.23
N PHE A 237 -16.01 -6.13 18.13
CA PHE A 237 -15.27 -5.06 17.46
C PHE A 237 -15.16 -3.81 18.34
N PRO A 238 -14.24 -3.81 19.36
CA PRO A 238 -14.05 -2.70 20.28
C PRO A 238 -13.43 -1.46 19.58
N GLU A 239 -13.50 -0.31 20.24
CA GLU A 239 -13.00 0.98 19.71
C GLU A 239 -11.54 0.93 19.24
N ALA A 240 -10.66 0.22 19.93
CA ALA A 240 -9.27 0.09 19.52
C ALA A 240 -9.12 -0.68 18.19
N ASP A 241 -9.97 -1.69 17.93
CA ASP A 241 -10.01 -2.41 16.67
C ASP A 241 -10.65 -1.55 15.56
N LEU A 242 -11.63 -0.71 15.91
CA LEU A 242 -12.18 0.31 15.00
C LEU A 242 -11.11 1.29 14.52
N LYS A 243 -10.28 1.81 15.44
CA LYS A 243 -9.21 2.76 15.11
C LYS A 243 -8.20 2.18 14.11
N ILE A 244 -7.70 0.97 14.33
CA ILE A 244 -6.74 0.35 13.42
C ILE A 244 -7.40 0.03 12.06
N ALA A 245 -8.67 -0.35 12.03
CA ALA A 245 -9.41 -0.64 10.80
C ALA A 245 -9.72 0.63 10.00
N ALA A 246 -10.14 1.72 10.65
CA ALA A 246 -10.41 3.01 10.02
C ALA A 246 -9.15 3.66 9.42
N MET A 247 -7.99 3.45 10.06
CA MET A 247 -6.68 3.87 9.52
C MET A 247 -6.13 2.92 8.45
N GLY A 248 -6.76 1.75 8.27
CA GLY A 248 -6.36 0.70 7.34
C GLY A 248 -6.14 1.18 5.90
N PRO A 249 -7.06 1.94 5.26
CA PRO A 249 -6.90 2.44 3.90
C PRO A 249 -5.60 3.23 3.71
N PHE A 250 -5.27 4.12 4.66
CA PHE A 250 -4.06 4.93 4.61
C PHE A 250 -2.79 4.07 4.73
N VAL A 251 -2.77 3.16 5.71
CA VAL A 251 -1.63 2.27 5.93
C VAL A 251 -1.40 1.34 4.74
N ALA A 252 -2.48 0.80 4.16
CA ALA A 252 -2.40 -0.18 3.09
C ALA A 252 -1.94 0.42 1.75
N ALA A 253 -2.42 1.61 1.39
CA ALA A 253 -2.20 2.20 0.07
C ALA A 253 -0.91 3.04 -0.02
N LEU A 254 -0.51 3.70 1.08
CA LEU A 254 0.56 4.70 1.11
C LEU A 254 1.85 4.24 0.44
N ASP A 255 2.34 3.05 0.75
CA ASP A 255 3.58 2.53 0.18
C ASP A 255 3.35 1.52 -0.94
N THR A 256 2.31 0.70 -0.85
CA THR A 256 2.10 -0.39 -1.81
C THR A 256 1.67 0.13 -3.18
N VAL A 257 0.62 0.94 -3.22
CA VAL A 257 0.09 1.50 -4.48
C VAL A 257 1.04 2.57 -5.03
N ALA A 258 1.50 3.50 -4.17
CA ALA A 258 2.42 4.55 -4.60
C ALA A 258 3.78 3.98 -5.06
N GLY A 259 4.31 2.97 -4.37
CA GLY A 259 5.53 2.26 -4.77
C GLY A 259 5.36 1.56 -6.12
N THR A 260 4.23 0.88 -6.33
CA THR A 260 3.91 0.23 -7.61
C THR A 260 3.80 1.26 -8.73
N CYS A 261 3.09 2.37 -8.53
CA CYS A 261 3.01 3.46 -9.51
C CYS A 261 4.39 4.06 -9.81
N ALA A 262 5.25 4.23 -8.80
CA ALA A 262 6.59 4.76 -9.00
C ALA A 262 7.49 3.78 -9.76
N PHE A 263 7.43 2.49 -9.48
CA PHE A 263 8.11 1.47 -10.29
C PHE A 263 7.60 1.44 -11.72
N MET A 264 6.28 1.50 -11.91
CA MET A 264 5.65 1.54 -13.23
C MET A 264 6.09 2.77 -14.02
N LEU A 265 6.12 3.95 -13.38
CA LEU A 265 6.60 5.18 -14.01
C LEU A 265 8.05 5.04 -14.46
N TYR A 266 8.93 4.47 -13.61
CA TYR A 266 10.31 4.19 -14.02
C TYR A 266 10.37 3.24 -15.23
N ALA A 267 9.64 2.14 -15.19
CA ALA A 267 9.63 1.14 -16.26
C ALA A 267 9.15 1.76 -17.59
N LEU A 268 8.05 2.51 -17.56
CA LEU A 268 7.51 3.17 -18.75
C LEU A 268 8.48 4.20 -19.33
N LEU A 269 9.13 5.02 -18.50
CA LEU A 269 10.13 6.00 -18.98
C LEU A 269 11.40 5.34 -19.56
N ARG A 270 11.62 4.04 -19.29
CA ARG A 270 12.72 3.26 -19.87
C ARG A 270 12.31 2.47 -21.11
N HIS A 271 11.01 2.37 -21.40
CA HIS A 271 10.45 1.63 -22.54
C HIS A 271 9.48 2.52 -23.32
N PRO A 272 10.01 3.40 -24.21
CA PRO A 272 9.20 4.41 -24.91
C PRO A 272 8.08 3.81 -25.77
N ASP A 273 8.29 2.65 -26.36
CA ASP A 273 7.31 1.92 -27.15
C ASP A 273 6.10 1.48 -26.32
N VAL A 274 6.34 0.99 -25.11
CA VAL A 274 5.28 0.65 -24.16
C VAL A 274 4.60 1.91 -23.62
N LEU A 275 5.39 2.95 -23.32
CA LEU A 275 4.88 4.24 -22.86
C LEU A 275 3.89 4.85 -23.85
N GLU A 276 4.17 4.81 -25.15
CA GLU A 276 3.27 5.32 -26.20
C GLU A 276 1.94 4.56 -26.19
N ARG A 277 1.96 3.22 -26.22
CA ARG A 277 0.75 2.37 -26.13
C ARG A 277 -0.10 2.70 -24.90
N VAL A 278 0.54 2.84 -23.74
CA VAL A 278 -0.16 3.15 -22.47
C VAL A 278 -0.71 4.57 -22.46
N ARG A 279 -0.04 5.53 -23.10
CA ARG A 279 -0.52 6.91 -23.25
C ARG A 279 -1.76 7.02 -24.14
N ASP A 280 -1.78 6.29 -25.24
CA ASP A 280 -2.95 6.27 -26.14
C ASP A 280 -4.20 5.79 -25.41
N GLU A 281 -4.07 4.74 -24.60
CA GLU A 281 -5.15 4.26 -23.75
C GLU A 281 -5.54 5.26 -22.65
N ALA A 282 -4.56 5.94 -22.04
CA ALA A 282 -4.80 6.98 -21.04
C ALA A 282 -5.56 8.18 -21.64
N ASP A 283 -5.16 8.62 -22.83
CA ASP A 283 -5.82 9.69 -23.56
C ASP A 283 -7.27 9.30 -23.91
N ALA A 284 -7.49 8.08 -24.39
CA ALA A 284 -8.82 7.56 -24.69
C ALA A 284 -9.71 7.49 -23.44
N LEU A 285 -9.18 7.06 -22.29
CA LEU A 285 -9.90 7.05 -21.02
C LEU A 285 -10.35 8.46 -20.59
N LEU A 286 -9.45 9.44 -20.68
CA LEU A 286 -9.67 10.77 -20.10
C LEU A 286 -10.39 11.76 -21.03
N THR A 287 -10.39 11.50 -22.33
CA THR A 287 -11.13 12.31 -23.33
C THR A 287 -12.38 11.63 -23.86
N GLY A 288 -12.48 10.30 -23.68
CA GLY A 288 -13.60 9.51 -24.18
C GLY A 288 -14.89 9.68 -23.36
N SER A 289 -16.00 9.25 -23.94
CA SER A 289 -17.33 9.24 -23.30
C SER A 289 -17.76 7.84 -22.82
N ALA A 290 -16.89 6.84 -22.92
CA ALA A 290 -17.18 5.49 -22.51
C ALA A 290 -17.45 5.43 -20.99
N PRO A 291 -18.38 4.58 -20.52
CA PRO A 291 -18.56 4.33 -19.09
C PRO A 291 -17.24 3.88 -18.42
N PRO A 292 -17.00 4.24 -17.14
CA PRO A 292 -15.73 3.93 -16.45
C PRO A 292 -15.31 2.47 -16.53
N GLU A 293 -16.24 1.55 -16.34
CA GLU A 293 -15.93 0.12 -16.39
C GLU A 293 -15.53 -0.36 -17.79
N GLN A 294 -16.17 0.16 -18.84
CA GLN A 294 -15.80 -0.15 -20.22
C GLN A 294 -14.44 0.43 -20.55
N ALA A 295 -14.20 1.69 -20.22
CA ALA A 295 -12.92 2.34 -20.45
C ALA A 295 -11.76 1.61 -19.78
N LEU A 296 -11.91 1.13 -18.53
CA LEU A 296 -10.91 0.31 -17.85
C LEU A 296 -10.68 -1.06 -18.52
N ARG A 297 -11.71 -1.68 -19.10
CA ARG A 297 -11.54 -2.94 -19.84
C ARG A 297 -10.76 -2.77 -21.13
N GLU A 298 -10.83 -1.59 -21.73
CA GLU A 298 -10.13 -1.23 -22.98
C GLU A 298 -8.66 -0.86 -22.76
N MET A 299 -8.24 -0.64 -21.48
CA MET A 299 -6.87 -0.30 -21.11
C MET A 299 -5.96 -1.55 -20.97
N ASP A 300 -5.80 -2.31 -22.04
CA ASP A 300 -5.08 -3.58 -22.02
C ASP A 300 -3.55 -3.40 -21.82
N ALA A 301 -2.92 -2.45 -22.50
CA ALA A 301 -1.48 -2.17 -22.34
C ALA A 301 -1.18 -1.61 -20.95
N MET A 302 -2.02 -0.74 -20.40
CA MET A 302 -1.91 -0.22 -19.03
C MET A 302 -1.98 -1.36 -18.01
N HIS A 303 -2.98 -2.24 -18.14
CA HIS A 303 -3.15 -3.38 -17.26
C HIS A 303 -1.93 -4.32 -17.31
N ARG A 304 -1.47 -4.68 -18.51
CA ARG A 304 -0.28 -5.53 -18.70
C ARG A 304 0.99 -4.88 -18.17
N ALA A 305 1.16 -3.56 -18.36
CA ALA A 305 2.29 -2.83 -17.80
C ALA A 305 2.27 -2.81 -16.26
N ALA A 306 1.10 -2.67 -15.64
CA ALA A 306 0.94 -2.79 -14.19
C ALA A 306 1.28 -4.21 -13.70
N MET A 307 0.81 -5.25 -14.42
CA MET A 307 1.13 -6.64 -14.10
C MET A 307 2.63 -6.93 -14.18
N GLU A 308 3.31 -6.48 -15.26
CA GLU A 308 4.74 -6.68 -15.43
C GLU A 308 5.54 -5.90 -14.37
N THR A 309 5.10 -4.70 -14.04
CA THR A 309 5.69 -3.93 -12.94
C THR A 309 5.61 -4.69 -11.62
N MET A 310 4.45 -5.22 -11.26
CA MET A 310 4.27 -5.99 -10.01
C MET A 310 5.03 -7.32 -10.02
N ARG A 311 5.29 -7.91 -11.19
CA ARG A 311 6.15 -9.08 -11.32
C ARG A 311 7.61 -8.74 -11.04
N MET A 312 8.12 -7.71 -11.73
CA MET A 312 9.54 -7.33 -11.67
C MET A 312 9.91 -6.59 -10.39
N TYR A 313 8.97 -5.83 -9.82
CA TYR A 313 9.17 -4.97 -8.66
C TYR A 313 8.10 -5.20 -7.58
N PRO A 314 7.99 -6.41 -7.03
CA PRO A 314 6.98 -6.70 -6.03
C PRO A 314 7.23 -5.90 -4.76
N VAL A 315 6.25 -5.13 -4.34
CA VAL A 315 6.30 -4.34 -3.08
C VAL A 315 6.14 -5.23 -1.83
N THR A 316 5.68 -6.46 -2.00
CA THR A 316 5.57 -7.46 -0.94
C THR A 316 6.06 -8.83 -1.46
N PRO A 317 7.39 -9.05 -1.57
CA PRO A 317 7.94 -10.26 -2.18
C PRO A 317 7.85 -11.49 -1.29
N LEU A 318 7.57 -11.33 -0.01
CA LEU A 318 7.44 -12.41 0.96
C LEU A 318 6.37 -12.11 2.01
N LEU A 319 5.90 -13.18 2.67
CA LEU A 319 4.97 -13.12 3.79
C LEU A 319 5.61 -13.77 5.02
N VAL A 320 5.46 -13.16 6.20
CA VAL A 320 5.93 -13.75 7.47
C VAL A 320 4.75 -14.39 8.19
N ARG A 321 4.96 -15.60 8.70
CA ARG A 321 3.97 -16.40 9.41
C ARG A 321 4.62 -17.16 10.57
N THR A 322 3.77 -17.71 11.44
CA THR A 322 4.16 -18.69 12.45
C THR A 322 3.51 -20.04 12.12
N ALA A 323 4.25 -21.13 12.22
CA ALA A 323 3.70 -22.47 12.08
C ALA A 323 2.70 -22.76 13.21
N ALA A 324 1.42 -22.90 12.88
CA ALA A 324 0.36 -23.17 13.86
C ALA A 324 0.46 -24.56 14.49
N ASN A 325 0.96 -25.51 13.73
CA ASN A 325 1.22 -26.90 14.12
C ASN A 325 2.44 -27.43 13.34
N SER A 326 2.99 -28.56 13.77
CA SER A 326 4.04 -29.22 12.98
C SER A 326 3.48 -29.77 11.69
N PHE A 327 4.21 -29.58 10.59
CA PHE A 327 3.87 -30.10 9.27
C PHE A 327 5.11 -30.50 8.48
N GLU A 328 4.90 -31.22 7.40
CA GLU A 328 5.96 -31.57 6.45
C GLU A 328 5.81 -30.77 5.16
N PHE A 329 6.94 -30.27 4.65
CA PHE A 329 7.02 -29.58 3.37
C PHE A 329 8.33 -29.92 2.68
N ALA A 330 8.25 -30.38 1.42
CA ALA A 330 9.39 -30.77 0.58
C ALA A 330 10.37 -31.73 1.29
N GLY A 331 9.87 -32.71 2.05
CA GLY A 331 10.67 -33.71 2.79
C GLY A 331 11.28 -33.21 4.10
N HIS A 332 10.97 -31.99 4.52
CA HIS A 332 11.44 -31.42 5.78
C HIS A 332 10.29 -31.22 6.78
N ARG A 333 10.56 -31.55 8.04
CA ARG A 333 9.61 -31.28 9.13
C ARG A 333 9.81 -29.85 9.64
N ILE A 334 8.72 -29.06 9.62
CA ILE A 334 8.65 -27.70 10.20
C ILE A 334 7.90 -27.81 11.54
N PRO A 335 8.57 -27.49 12.67
CA PRO A 335 7.95 -27.58 14.00
C PRO A 335 6.85 -26.52 14.21
N ALA A 336 5.88 -26.83 15.09
CA ALA A 336 4.95 -25.83 15.61
C ALA A 336 5.70 -24.67 16.29
N GLY A 337 5.24 -23.43 16.10
CA GLY A 337 5.86 -22.23 16.65
C GLY A 337 7.05 -21.70 15.83
N GLU A 338 7.52 -22.42 14.80
CA GLU A 338 8.60 -21.95 13.92
C GLU A 338 8.16 -20.69 13.18
N ARG A 339 9.08 -19.71 13.07
CA ARG A 339 8.89 -18.54 12.21
C ARG A 339 9.16 -18.90 10.77
N VAL A 340 8.18 -18.70 9.92
CA VAL A 340 8.23 -19.07 8.51
C VAL A 340 8.13 -17.82 7.65
N MET A 341 9.04 -17.68 6.69
CA MET A 341 8.90 -16.75 5.57
C MET A 341 8.46 -17.50 4.33
N ILE A 342 7.45 -17.01 3.63
CA ILE A 342 6.99 -17.58 2.38
C ILE A 342 7.35 -16.59 1.28
N ALA A 343 8.37 -16.91 0.49
CA ALA A 343 8.90 -16.07 -0.58
C ALA A 343 8.04 -16.19 -1.84
N THR A 344 6.87 -15.56 -1.82
CA THR A 344 5.83 -15.69 -2.84
C THR A 344 6.23 -15.18 -4.22
N ALA A 345 7.18 -14.24 -4.29
CA ALA A 345 7.63 -13.66 -5.54
C ALA A 345 8.74 -14.45 -6.26
N VAL A 346 9.35 -15.46 -5.64
CA VAL A 346 10.43 -16.23 -6.26
C VAL A 346 10.06 -16.78 -7.64
N PRO A 347 8.85 -17.37 -7.87
CA PRO A 347 8.48 -17.85 -9.19
C PRO A 347 8.46 -16.77 -10.28
N HIS A 348 8.31 -15.49 -9.92
CA HIS A 348 8.33 -14.37 -10.87
C HIS A 348 9.64 -14.22 -11.64
N TYR A 349 10.74 -14.78 -11.10
CA TYR A 349 12.10 -14.63 -11.64
C TYR A 349 12.68 -15.93 -12.18
N LEU A 350 11.90 -17.00 -12.23
CA LEU A 350 12.34 -18.29 -12.73
C LEU A 350 12.07 -18.39 -14.23
N PRO A 351 13.10 -18.63 -15.06
CA PRO A 351 12.95 -18.68 -16.52
C PRO A 351 11.97 -19.76 -17.01
N GLU A 352 11.76 -20.80 -16.21
CA GLU A 352 10.78 -21.87 -16.51
C GLU A 352 9.32 -21.38 -16.51
N PHE A 353 9.03 -20.28 -15.79
CA PHE A 353 7.69 -19.69 -15.72
C PHE A 353 7.59 -18.37 -16.50
N PHE A 354 8.64 -17.57 -16.47
CA PHE A 354 8.77 -16.29 -17.16
C PHE A 354 10.08 -16.26 -17.95
N PRO A 355 10.09 -16.68 -19.23
CA PRO A 355 11.29 -16.59 -20.07
C PRO A 355 11.87 -15.19 -20.08
N GLU A 356 13.20 -15.05 -20.02
CA GLU A 356 13.90 -13.77 -19.90
C GLU A 356 13.32 -12.90 -18.74
N PRO A 357 13.37 -13.38 -17.47
CA PRO A 357 12.63 -12.77 -16.36
C PRO A 357 13.07 -11.33 -16.03
N GLU A 358 14.28 -10.94 -16.41
CA GLU A 358 14.81 -9.58 -16.19
C GLU A 358 14.39 -8.58 -17.30
N ARG A 359 13.73 -9.03 -18.35
CA ARG A 359 13.22 -8.18 -19.41
C ARG A 359 11.82 -7.69 -19.06
N PHE A 360 11.61 -6.37 -19.13
CA PHE A 360 10.27 -5.79 -19.02
C PHE A 360 9.51 -6.03 -20.33
N ASP A 361 8.50 -6.88 -20.29
CA ASP A 361 7.78 -7.36 -21.46
C ASP A 361 6.29 -7.56 -21.15
N ILE A 362 5.48 -6.60 -21.57
CA ILE A 362 4.03 -6.60 -21.30
C ILE A 362 3.26 -7.61 -22.14
N ASP A 363 3.86 -8.13 -23.20
CA ASP A 363 3.18 -9.10 -24.08
C ASP A 363 3.14 -10.53 -23.50
N ARG A 364 3.84 -10.77 -22.37
CA ARG A 364 3.70 -12.00 -21.54
C ARG A 364 2.28 -12.29 -21.13
N TYR A 365 1.48 -11.24 -20.95
CA TYR A 365 0.12 -11.28 -20.42
C TYR A 365 -0.93 -11.42 -21.54
N GLY A 366 -0.52 -11.31 -22.79
CA GLY A 366 -1.37 -11.52 -23.95
C GLY A 366 -1.91 -12.95 -24.06
N PRO A 367 -2.99 -13.15 -24.82
CA PRO A 367 -3.68 -14.44 -24.92
C PRO A 367 -2.79 -15.57 -25.44
N GLU A 368 -1.79 -15.25 -26.26
CA GLU A 368 -0.90 -16.24 -26.88
C GLU A 368 0.13 -16.80 -25.89
N ARG A 369 0.58 -16.01 -24.93
CA ARG A 369 1.59 -16.42 -23.94
C ARG A 369 0.97 -16.70 -22.58
N ALA A 370 0.18 -15.78 -22.05
CA ALA A 370 -0.57 -15.87 -20.80
C ALA A 370 0.23 -16.48 -19.63
N GLU A 371 1.53 -16.14 -19.50
CA GLU A 371 2.49 -16.74 -18.55
C GLU A 371 2.00 -16.66 -17.09
N HIS A 372 1.29 -15.58 -16.74
CA HIS A 372 0.69 -15.36 -15.41
C HIS A 372 -0.42 -16.34 -15.04
N LYS A 373 -1.02 -17.04 -16.02
CA LYS A 373 -2.13 -17.97 -15.77
C LYS A 373 -1.67 -19.34 -15.24
N GLN A 374 -0.36 -19.60 -15.23
CA GLN A 374 0.18 -20.77 -14.58
C GLN A 374 -0.17 -20.75 -13.09
N PRO A 375 -0.75 -21.84 -12.53
CA PRO A 375 -1.24 -21.83 -11.16
C PRO A 375 -0.12 -21.56 -10.14
N TYR A 376 -0.37 -20.65 -9.19
CA TYR A 376 0.53 -20.32 -8.07
C TYR A 376 1.87 -19.66 -8.45
N VAL A 377 2.06 -19.28 -9.70
CA VAL A 377 3.29 -18.68 -10.21
C VAL A 377 3.28 -17.17 -10.06
N TYR A 378 2.19 -16.52 -10.46
CA TYR A 378 2.03 -15.07 -10.37
C TYR A 378 1.21 -14.68 -9.14
N ALA A 379 1.83 -14.05 -8.14
CA ALA A 379 1.22 -13.80 -6.85
C ALA A 379 1.51 -12.40 -6.26
N PRO A 380 1.33 -11.30 -7.02
CA PRO A 380 1.69 -9.94 -6.56
C PRO A 380 0.84 -9.48 -5.36
N PHE A 381 -0.36 -10.00 -5.21
CA PHE A 381 -1.29 -9.72 -4.10
C PHE A 381 -1.28 -10.80 -3.01
N GLY A 382 -0.27 -11.67 -3.01
CA GLY A 382 -0.20 -12.81 -2.11
C GLY A 382 -1.21 -13.90 -2.45
N LEU A 383 -1.25 -14.93 -1.60
CA LEU A 383 -2.06 -16.14 -1.79
C LEU A 383 -2.68 -16.59 -0.48
N GLY A 384 -3.68 -17.48 -0.59
CA GLY A 384 -4.31 -18.10 0.57
C GLY A 384 -5.27 -17.16 1.32
N PRO A 385 -5.53 -17.44 2.61
CA PRO A 385 -6.54 -16.72 3.40
C PRO A 385 -6.30 -15.21 3.50
N HIS A 386 -5.04 -14.81 3.63
CA HIS A 386 -4.59 -13.43 3.72
C HIS A 386 -4.18 -12.80 2.38
N ARG A 387 -4.70 -13.31 1.26
CA ARG A 387 -4.57 -12.61 -0.02
C ARG A 387 -5.10 -11.18 0.12
N CYS A 388 -4.45 -10.22 -0.52
CA CYS A 388 -4.83 -8.80 -0.45
C CYS A 388 -6.34 -8.62 -0.67
N LEU A 389 -6.99 -7.95 0.28
CA LEU A 389 -8.42 -7.67 0.22
C LEU A 389 -8.74 -6.61 -0.84
N GLY A 390 -7.83 -5.63 -0.96
CA GLY A 390 -7.96 -4.50 -1.86
C GLY A 390 -7.35 -4.71 -3.24
N ASN A 391 -7.11 -5.95 -3.68
CA ASN A 391 -6.50 -6.18 -5.00
C ASN A 391 -7.29 -5.53 -6.15
N GLY A 392 -8.61 -5.71 -6.19
CA GLY A 392 -9.46 -5.10 -7.22
C GLY A 392 -9.50 -3.59 -7.14
N PHE A 393 -9.55 -3.01 -5.93
CA PHE A 393 -9.45 -1.57 -5.72
C PHE A 393 -8.10 -1.02 -6.18
N ALA A 394 -7.00 -1.67 -5.79
CA ALA A 394 -5.65 -1.25 -6.13
C ALA A 394 -5.38 -1.29 -7.65
N GLU A 395 -5.88 -2.30 -8.36
CA GLU A 395 -5.77 -2.36 -9.83
C GLU A 395 -6.42 -1.15 -10.50
N VAL A 396 -7.63 -0.78 -10.09
CA VAL A 396 -8.34 0.40 -10.59
C VAL A 396 -7.58 1.67 -10.22
N GLN A 397 -7.13 1.79 -8.98
CA GLN A 397 -6.40 2.97 -8.49
C GLN A 397 -5.08 3.17 -9.23
N ILE A 398 -4.28 2.10 -9.43
CA ILE A 398 -3.03 2.15 -10.19
C ILE A 398 -3.30 2.60 -11.64
N ALA A 399 -4.25 1.94 -12.31
CA ALA A 399 -4.57 2.25 -13.70
C ALA A 399 -5.04 3.70 -13.86
N THR A 400 -5.98 4.15 -13.04
CA THR A 400 -6.54 5.50 -13.09
C THR A 400 -5.50 6.57 -12.74
N THR A 401 -4.69 6.33 -11.70
CA THR A 401 -3.63 7.26 -11.30
C THR A 401 -2.58 7.41 -12.39
N MET A 402 -2.09 6.28 -12.94
CA MET A 402 -1.07 6.30 -13.99
C MET A 402 -1.60 6.89 -15.30
N ALA A 403 -2.85 6.57 -15.67
CA ALA A 403 -3.48 7.20 -16.83
C ALA A 403 -3.54 8.71 -16.66
N THR A 404 -3.99 9.21 -15.51
CA THR A 404 -4.07 10.65 -15.25
C THR A 404 -2.68 11.30 -15.31
N VAL A 405 -1.65 10.69 -14.69
CA VAL A 405 -0.28 11.21 -14.74
C VAL A 405 0.22 11.31 -16.19
N LEU A 406 0.06 10.26 -16.99
CA LEU A 406 0.59 10.19 -18.35
C LEU A 406 -0.19 11.06 -19.34
N HIS A 407 -1.46 11.33 -19.06
CA HIS A 407 -2.30 12.24 -19.84
C HIS A 407 -1.97 13.71 -19.56
N GLU A 408 -1.84 14.08 -18.28
CA GLU A 408 -1.73 15.49 -17.88
C GLU A 408 -0.33 16.07 -18.14
N VAL A 409 0.74 15.26 -18.07
CA VAL A 409 2.11 15.75 -18.13
C VAL A 409 3.05 14.87 -18.96
N ASP A 410 3.96 15.51 -19.69
CA ASP A 410 5.14 14.85 -20.22
C ASP A 410 6.22 14.77 -19.16
N LEU A 411 6.70 13.56 -18.90
CA LEU A 411 7.71 13.29 -17.88
C LEU A 411 8.97 12.70 -18.49
N ASP A 412 10.11 13.13 -17.93
CA ASP A 412 11.42 12.52 -18.16
C ASP A 412 12.06 12.09 -16.85
N LEU A 413 13.02 11.17 -16.94
CA LEU A 413 13.97 10.93 -15.87
C LEU A 413 14.78 12.20 -15.61
N ASP A 414 14.92 12.60 -14.32
CA ASP A 414 15.73 13.76 -13.93
C ASP A 414 17.17 13.67 -14.45
N ARG A 415 17.71 12.45 -14.56
CA ARG A 415 19.03 12.15 -15.09
C ARG A 415 18.93 11.13 -16.20
N ALA A 416 19.41 11.47 -17.38
CA ALA A 416 19.52 10.51 -18.48
C ALA A 416 20.34 9.28 -18.02
N GLY A 417 19.85 8.08 -18.37
CA GLY A 417 20.53 6.82 -18.00
C GLY A 417 20.45 6.46 -16.51
N TYR A 418 19.56 7.09 -15.73
CA TYR A 418 19.39 6.71 -14.31
C TYR A 418 19.08 5.21 -14.17
N ASN A 419 19.92 4.51 -13.40
CA ASN A 419 19.69 3.13 -12.99
C ASN A 419 18.93 3.12 -11.67
N LEU A 420 17.83 2.36 -11.64
CA LEU A 420 16.96 2.28 -10.48
C LEU A 420 17.71 1.79 -9.25
N LYS A 421 17.66 2.60 -8.21
CA LYS A 421 18.03 2.18 -6.86
C LYS A 421 16.75 1.96 -6.07
N THR A 422 16.74 0.95 -5.21
CA THR A 422 15.60 0.59 -4.38
C THR A 422 15.92 0.67 -2.90
N THR A 423 14.93 0.97 -2.10
CA THR A 423 14.94 0.70 -0.66
C THR A 423 14.18 -0.61 -0.42
N GLN A 424 14.49 -1.30 0.69
CA GLN A 424 13.84 -2.56 1.02
C GLN A 424 13.02 -2.47 2.33
N ILE A 425 13.16 -1.39 3.08
CA ILE A 425 12.54 -1.17 4.38
C ILE A 425 11.88 0.21 4.42
N PRO A 426 10.61 0.33 4.86
CA PRO A 426 9.75 -0.75 5.39
C PRO A 426 9.25 -1.72 4.34
N MET A 427 9.20 -1.30 3.07
CA MET A 427 8.78 -2.10 1.91
C MET A 427 9.67 -1.77 0.72
N PRO A 428 9.84 -2.70 -0.25
CA PRO A 428 10.51 -2.40 -1.50
C PRO A 428 9.86 -1.22 -2.23
N ALA A 429 10.66 -0.19 -2.52
CA ALA A 429 10.23 0.98 -3.27
C ALA A 429 11.42 1.58 -4.04
N PRO A 430 11.20 2.39 -5.10
CA PRO A 430 12.25 3.22 -5.65
C PRO A 430 12.85 4.12 -4.57
N ALA A 431 14.18 4.25 -4.57
CA ALA A 431 14.86 5.13 -3.62
C ALA A 431 14.54 6.61 -3.87
N GLU A 432 14.74 7.47 -2.89
CA GLU A 432 14.52 8.93 -2.99
C GLU A 432 15.31 9.60 -4.13
N SER A 433 16.37 8.92 -4.62
CA SER A 433 17.14 9.35 -5.79
C SER A 433 16.39 9.19 -7.10
N PHE A 434 15.29 8.45 -7.14
CA PHE A 434 14.41 8.37 -8.29
C PHE A 434 13.57 9.65 -8.38
N LYS A 435 13.92 10.49 -9.32
CA LYS A 435 13.25 11.77 -9.60
C LYS A 435 12.85 11.85 -11.05
N VAL A 436 11.74 12.52 -11.31
CA VAL A 436 11.23 12.84 -12.63
C VAL A 436 11.17 14.36 -12.81
N ARG A 437 11.05 14.81 -14.07
CA ARG A 437 10.83 16.23 -14.42
C ARG A 437 9.61 16.33 -15.32
N VAL A 438 8.76 17.28 -15.06
CA VAL A 438 7.73 17.71 -16.00
C VAL A 438 8.39 18.53 -17.09
N ARG A 439 8.35 18.04 -18.34
CA ARG A 439 8.83 18.76 -19.53
C ARG A 439 7.80 19.76 -20.04
N GLY A 440 6.55 19.42 -19.91
CA GLY A 440 5.42 20.22 -20.35
C GLY A 440 4.10 19.60 -19.93
N ARG A 441 3.05 20.41 -20.01
CA ARG A 441 1.68 19.97 -19.79
C ARG A 441 1.07 19.55 -21.11
N ARG A 442 0.37 18.40 -21.12
CA ARG A 442 -0.19 17.84 -22.36
C ARG A 442 -1.62 18.28 -22.63
N GLY A 443 -2.44 18.42 -21.59
CA GLY A 443 -3.84 18.75 -21.72
C GLY A 443 -4.19 20.12 -21.15
N ALA A 444 -5.07 20.88 -21.84
CA ALA A 444 -5.85 21.88 -21.13
C ALA A 444 -6.83 21.12 -20.24
N VAL A 445 -6.91 21.50 -18.96
CA VAL A 445 -7.89 20.97 -18.00
C VAL A 445 -9.29 21.23 -18.56
N GLN A 446 -9.82 20.32 -19.41
CA GLN A 446 -11.22 20.31 -19.76
C GLN A 446 -11.96 19.46 -18.73
N PRO A 447 -13.03 19.99 -18.09
CA PRO A 447 -13.93 19.16 -17.32
C PRO A 447 -14.44 18.03 -18.21
N LEU A 448 -14.50 16.82 -17.72
CA LEU A 448 -15.07 15.67 -18.42
C LEU A 448 -16.52 16.01 -18.82
N ALA A 449 -16.72 16.36 -20.10
CA ALA A 449 -18.01 16.80 -20.60
C ALA A 449 -19.00 15.63 -20.48
N GLY A 450 -20.08 15.84 -19.70
CA GLY A 450 -21.17 14.88 -19.55
C GLY A 450 -21.08 13.90 -18.38
N ARG A 451 -19.99 13.82 -17.63
CA ARG A 451 -19.93 13.11 -16.36
C ARG A 451 -20.38 14.03 -15.23
N LYS A 452 -21.33 13.59 -14.40
CA LYS A 452 -21.76 14.37 -13.24
C LYS A 452 -20.53 14.61 -12.35
N PRO A 453 -20.19 15.88 -12.02
CA PRO A 453 -19.13 16.12 -11.05
C PRO A 453 -19.50 15.42 -9.75
N TRP A 454 -18.60 14.62 -9.23
CA TRP A 454 -18.74 14.02 -7.92
C TRP A 454 -18.90 15.13 -6.90
N GLY A 455 -20.15 15.31 -6.50
CA GLY A 455 -20.72 16.23 -5.56
C GLY A 455 -20.01 17.59 -5.38
N ALA A 456 -20.73 18.65 -5.62
CA ALA A 456 -20.39 20.01 -5.15
C ALA A 456 -19.98 20.06 -3.64
N LEU A 457 -20.06 18.95 -2.93
CA LEU A 457 -19.77 18.73 -1.51
C LEU A 457 -18.27 18.70 -1.16
N GLY A 458 -17.42 18.09 -1.98
CA GLY A 458 -15.96 18.09 -1.71
C GLY A 458 -15.32 19.46 -1.97
N ALA A 459 -15.87 20.25 -2.91
CA ALA A 459 -15.37 21.59 -3.22
C ALA A 459 -15.83 22.65 -2.19
N VAL A 460 -16.98 22.44 -1.55
CA VAL A 460 -17.51 23.37 -0.54
C VAL A 460 -16.80 23.23 0.78
N LEU A 461 -16.38 22.03 1.20
CA LEU A 461 -15.67 21.81 2.46
C LEU A 461 -14.19 22.24 2.39
N GLY A 462 -13.52 22.11 1.22
CA GLY A 462 -12.14 22.60 1.05
C GLY A 462 -12.00 24.10 0.78
N GLY A 463 -13.02 24.74 0.19
CA GLY A 463 -12.99 26.15 -0.19
C GLY A 463 -13.67 27.10 0.81
N ALA A 464 -14.74 26.66 1.49
CA ALA A 464 -15.52 27.52 2.37
C ALA A 464 -14.85 27.76 3.75
N LEU A 465 -14.02 26.83 4.25
CA LEU A 465 -13.26 27.02 5.49
C LEU A 465 -12.04 27.95 5.31
N TRP A 466 -11.53 28.13 4.08
CA TRP A 466 -10.40 29.03 3.79
C TRP A 466 -10.84 30.41 3.26
N GLY A 467 -12.05 30.56 2.78
CA GLY A 467 -12.59 31.84 2.29
C GLY A 467 -13.32 32.68 3.33
N ALA A 468 -13.78 32.10 4.46
CA ALA A 468 -14.57 32.80 5.48
C ALA A 468 -13.77 33.24 6.71
N LEU A 469 -12.53 32.78 6.87
CA LEU A 469 -11.60 33.28 7.90
C LEU A 469 -10.48 34.08 7.21
N GLY A 470 -10.79 35.34 6.85
CA GLY A 470 -9.81 36.28 6.39
C GLY A 470 -8.65 36.40 7.41
N ALA A 471 -7.45 36.63 6.91
CA ALA A 471 -6.19 36.73 7.67
C ALA A 471 -6.22 37.68 8.90
N GLU A 472 -7.27 38.45 9.09
CA GLU A 472 -7.50 39.34 10.25
C GLU A 472 -8.11 38.60 11.45
N ALA A 473 -9.06 37.67 11.23
CA ALA A 473 -9.65 36.90 12.35
C ALA A 473 -8.64 35.93 12.99
N ALA A 474 -7.69 35.39 12.22
CA ALA A 474 -6.62 34.57 12.75
C ALA A 474 -5.61 35.37 13.60
N ARG A 475 -5.42 36.66 13.33
CA ARG A 475 -4.55 37.54 14.13
C ARG A 475 -5.23 38.00 15.42
N GLU A 476 -6.51 38.14 15.46
CA GLU A 476 -7.28 38.54 16.63
C GLU A 476 -7.49 37.41 17.63
N ALA A 477 -7.71 36.17 17.15
CA ALA A 477 -7.74 34.97 17.99
C ALA A 477 -6.38 34.68 18.64
N PHE A 478 -5.27 34.97 17.97
CA PHE A 478 -3.92 34.82 18.55
C PHE A 478 -3.54 35.89 19.58
N ARG A 479 -4.20 37.05 19.58
CA ARG A 479 -3.99 38.11 20.56
C ARG A 479 -4.78 37.97 21.87
N SER A 480 -5.84 37.18 21.88
CA SER A 480 -6.69 36.94 23.05
C SER A 480 -6.23 35.79 23.94
N MET A 481 -5.18 35.05 23.57
CA MET A 481 -4.58 33.98 24.38
C MET A 481 -3.31 34.45 25.10
N THR A 482 -3.42 35.44 25.96
CA THR A 482 -2.39 35.71 26.99
C THR A 482 -2.75 34.94 28.26
N PRO A 483 -1.77 34.29 28.93
CA PRO A 483 -2.05 33.46 30.09
C PRO A 483 -2.16 34.33 31.36
N ALA A 484 -3.37 34.50 31.86
CA ALA A 484 -3.62 34.92 33.23
C ALA A 484 -4.17 33.74 34.02
N HIS A 485 -3.55 33.49 35.18
CA HIS A 485 -3.89 32.51 36.23
C HIS A 485 -3.15 31.17 36.19
N LEU A 486 -1.85 31.24 36.51
CA LEU A 486 -1.20 30.17 37.28
C LEU A 486 -1.15 30.60 38.77
N GLY A 487 -2.22 30.28 39.49
CA GLY A 487 -2.27 30.31 40.94
C GLY A 487 -1.40 29.19 41.52
N ARG A 488 -0.42 29.56 42.31
CA ARG A 488 0.42 28.69 43.16
C ARG A 488 -0.48 27.90 44.12
N ARG A 489 -0.29 26.61 44.22
CA ARG A 489 -0.63 25.82 45.40
C ARG A 489 0.62 25.05 45.90
N PRO A 490 0.80 24.93 47.22
CA PRO A 490 2.06 24.55 47.83
C PRO A 490 2.27 23.02 47.93
N LEU A 491 3.55 22.68 47.92
CA LEU A 491 4.08 21.35 48.30
C LEU A 491 3.70 21.04 49.75
N ILE A 492 3.08 19.90 50.01
CA ILE A 492 3.08 19.22 51.31
C ILE A 492 3.57 17.77 51.09
N ARG A 493 4.71 17.51 51.75
CA ARG A 493 5.38 16.28 52.16
C ARG A 493 5.04 14.96 51.46
#